data_b7a0de400e3559e004f58482dfb30e7a
#
_entry.id   b7a0de400e3559e004f58482dfb30e7a
#
_cell.length_a   1.000
_cell.length_b   1.000
_cell.length_c   1.000
_cell.angle_alpha   90.00
_cell.angle_beta   90.00
_cell.angle_gamma   90.00
#
_symmetry.space_group_name_H-M   'P 1'
#
loop_
_entity.id
_entity.type
_entity.pdbx_description
1 polymer ?
#
loop_
_entity_poly.entity_id
_entity_poly.type
_entity_poly.pdbx_seq_one_letter_code
_entity_poly.pdbx_strand_id
1 'polypeptide(L)'
;CAPSRAMIMTGRYPARTGFEFTPTPSGMGPAIKMIADSMDNELPAPGFNKQAAEEALPYELQGLPSEEVTVAEVLKAQGYRTAHIGKWHLGRNAGFAPNDQGFDESLFMASGLFLPEDDPNVVNAKLPFDPIDQFLWARMDYAASFNNTDENRFRPKGYLTDYWTDESINFIRANRNQPFFLYLAHWATHTPLQATREDYEAVGDIQPHRLRVYAAM
;
A
#
# COMPACT_ATOMS: atom_id res chain seq x y z
N CYS A 1 1.01 -7.58 -5.22
CA CYS A 1 2.11 -7.33 -4.28
C CYS A 1 1.88 -7.97 -2.90
N ALA A 2 0.64 -8.31 -2.51
CA ALA A 2 0.36 -8.91 -1.20
C ALA A 2 1.08 -10.26 -1.02
N PRO A 3 1.03 -11.22 -1.97
CA PRO A 3 1.79 -12.47 -1.84
C PRO A 3 3.29 -12.28 -1.68
N SER A 4 3.89 -11.34 -2.43
CA SER A 4 5.33 -11.04 -2.30
C SER A 4 5.69 -10.47 -0.92
N ARG A 5 4.80 -9.65 -0.33
CA ARG A 5 4.99 -9.14 1.04
C ARG A 5 4.89 -10.26 2.08
N ALA A 6 3.96 -11.20 1.90
CA ALA A 6 3.89 -12.41 2.73
C ALA A 6 5.18 -13.23 2.66
N MET A 7 5.76 -13.40 1.45
CA MET A 7 7.07 -14.06 1.29
C MET A 7 8.18 -13.35 2.05
N ILE A 8 8.23 -12.00 1.99
CA ILE A 8 9.24 -11.21 2.70
C ILE A 8 9.09 -11.41 4.22
N MET A 9 7.87 -11.41 4.73
CA MET A 9 7.60 -11.54 6.16
C MET A 9 7.84 -12.95 6.69
N THR A 10 7.53 -13.99 5.91
CA THR A 10 7.55 -15.40 6.39
C THR A 10 8.74 -16.22 5.87
N GLY A 11 9.44 -15.76 4.82
CA GLY A 11 10.43 -16.57 4.12
C GLY A 11 9.84 -17.78 3.36
N ARG A 12 8.50 -17.83 3.17
CA ARG A 12 7.79 -18.96 2.56
C ARG A 12 7.10 -18.55 1.27
N TYR A 13 7.03 -19.46 0.31
CA TYR A 13 6.24 -19.25 -0.91
C TYR A 13 4.75 -19.10 -0.60
N PRO A 14 4.01 -18.25 -1.35
CA PRO A 14 2.59 -17.99 -1.10
C PRO A 14 1.72 -19.25 -1.05
N ALA A 15 1.98 -20.22 -1.93
CA ALA A 15 1.28 -21.50 -1.94
C ALA A 15 1.41 -22.30 -0.63
N ARG A 16 2.42 -22.02 0.19
CA ARG A 16 2.62 -22.66 1.49
C ARG A 16 1.90 -21.94 2.64
N THR A 17 1.60 -20.67 2.45
CA THR A 17 0.88 -19.83 3.43
C THR A 17 -0.61 -19.74 3.09
N GLY A 18 -1.02 -20.20 1.90
CA GLY A 18 -2.38 -20.01 1.39
C GLY A 18 -2.72 -18.58 0.98
N PHE A 19 -1.76 -17.65 1.08
CA PHE A 19 -1.97 -16.23 0.79
C PHE A 19 -1.47 -15.88 -0.62
N GLU A 20 -2.17 -16.39 -1.65
CA GLU A 20 -1.80 -16.26 -3.07
C GLU A 20 -2.57 -15.17 -3.82
N PHE A 21 -3.37 -14.37 -3.12
CA PHE A 21 -4.25 -13.37 -3.69
C PHE A 21 -3.98 -11.97 -3.13
N THR A 22 -4.55 -10.97 -3.78
CA THR A 22 -4.59 -9.60 -3.25
C THR A 22 -5.92 -9.37 -2.56
N PRO A 23 -5.94 -9.04 -1.26
CA PRO A 23 -7.18 -8.70 -0.56
C PRO A 23 -7.94 -7.59 -1.29
N THR A 24 -9.21 -7.85 -1.61
CA THR A 24 -10.06 -6.90 -2.34
C THR A 24 -11.47 -6.85 -1.74
N PRO A 25 -12.03 -5.63 -1.55
CA PRO A 25 -13.43 -5.49 -1.17
C PRO A 25 -14.37 -6.08 -2.22
N SER A 26 -15.46 -6.73 -1.81
CA SER A 26 -16.43 -7.39 -2.70
C SER A 26 -17.02 -6.48 -3.78
N GLY A 27 -17.16 -5.19 -3.50
CA GLY A 27 -17.67 -4.19 -4.46
C GLY A 27 -16.66 -3.69 -5.50
N MET A 28 -15.37 -4.01 -5.37
CA MET A 28 -14.33 -3.48 -6.26
C MET A 28 -14.45 -4.02 -7.68
N GLY A 29 -14.60 -5.32 -7.86
CA GLY A 29 -14.70 -5.95 -9.18
C GLY A 29 -15.89 -5.45 -10.00
N PRO A 30 -17.13 -5.46 -9.46
CA PRO A 30 -18.29 -4.87 -10.15
C PRO A 30 -18.11 -3.39 -10.49
N ALA A 31 -17.51 -2.59 -9.62
CA ALA A 31 -17.28 -1.17 -9.88
C ALA A 31 -16.27 -0.94 -11.02
N ILE A 32 -15.17 -1.68 -11.04
CA ILE A 32 -14.18 -1.64 -12.13
C ILE A 32 -14.81 -2.08 -13.45
N LYS A 33 -15.62 -3.16 -13.44
CA LYS A 33 -16.33 -3.60 -14.64
C LYS A 33 -17.30 -2.53 -15.15
N MET A 34 -18.06 -1.90 -14.29
CA MET A 34 -18.98 -0.82 -14.68
C MET A 34 -18.24 0.36 -15.32
N ILE A 35 -17.09 0.75 -14.77
CA ILE A 35 -16.22 1.77 -15.35
C ILE A 35 -15.76 1.33 -16.74
N ALA A 36 -15.22 0.11 -16.86
CA ALA A 36 -14.71 -0.43 -18.12
C ALA A 36 -15.79 -0.51 -19.20
N ASP A 37 -17.01 -0.95 -18.84
CA ASP A 37 -18.14 -1.03 -19.78
C ASP A 37 -18.60 0.36 -20.28
N SER A 38 -18.30 1.43 -19.54
CA SER A 38 -18.60 2.81 -19.92
C SER A 38 -17.51 3.47 -20.79
N MET A 39 -16.35 2.81 -20.93
CA MET A 39 -15.24 3.32 -21.72
C MET A 39 -15.41 2.97 -23.20
N ASP A 40 -15.22 3.97 -24.04
CA ASP A 40 -15.07 3.79 -25.50
C ASP A 40 -13.57 3.72 -25.82
N ASN A 41 -12.99 2.54 -25.65
CA ASN A 41 -11.59 2.28 -25.99
C ASN A 41 -11.45 0.92 -26.68
N GLU A 42 -10.35 0.73 -27.42
CA GLU A 42 -10.07 -0.50 -28.16
C GLU A 42 -9.49 -1.63 -27.29
N LEU A 43 -9.40 -1.42 -25.96
CA LEU A 43 -8.83 -2.41 -25.04
C LEU A 43 -9.84 -3.51 -24.75
N PRO A 44 -9.39 -4.78 -24.59
CA PRO A 44 -10.27 -5.86 -24.14
C PRO A 44 -10.91 -5.50 -22.78
N ALA A 45 -12.22 -5.69 -22.69
CA ALA A 45 -12.93 -5.51 -21.43
C ALA A 45 -12.35 -6.45 -20.35
N PRO A 46 -12.12 -5.96 -19.11
CA PRO A 46 -11.62 -6.80 -18.04
C PRO A 46 -12.64 -7.90 -17.71
N GLY A 47 -12.14 -9.13 -17.61
CA GLY A 47 -12.95 -10.26 -17.16
C GLY A 47 -13.29 -10.11 -15.67
N PHE A 48 -14.55 -10.33 -15.32
CA PHE A 48 -15.00 -10.38 -13.93
C PHE A 48 -15.69 -11.70 -13.67
N ASN A 49 -15.10 -12.53 -12.79
CA ASN A 49 -15.69 -13.80 -12.38
C ASN A 49 -16.58 -13.53 -11.14
N LYS A 50 -17.89 -13.37 -11.40
CA LYS A 50 -18.88 -13.11 -10.36
C LYS A 50 -18.95 -14.24 -9.32
N GLN A 51 -18.94 -15.50 -9.77
CA GLN A 51 -19.02 -16.66 -8.88
C GLN A 51 -17.79 -16.69 -7.91
N ALA A 52 -16.58 -16.54 -8.43
CA ALA A 52 -15.39 -16.53 -7.60
C ALA A 52 -15.39 -15.35 -6.61
N ALA A 53 -15.99 -14.21 -6.98
CA ALA A 53 -16.13 -13.07 -6.07
C ALA A 53 -17.17 -13.28 -4.96
N GLU A 54 -18.25 -14.06 -5.26
CA GLU A 54 -19.28 -14.44 -4.28
C GLU A 54 -18.79 -15.53 -3.31
N GLU A 55 -17.88 -16.40 -3.77
CA GLU A 55 -17.25 -17.45 -2.96
C GLU A 55 -16.04 -16.97 -2.15
N ALA A 56 -15.51 -15.79 -2.46
CA ALA A 56 -14.36 -15.22 -1.76
C ALA A 56 -14.69 -14.90 -0.30
N LEU A 57 -13.71 -15.07 0.58
CA LEU A 57 -13.84 -14.63 1.97
C LEU A 57 -14.21 -13.14 2.06
N PRO A 58 -15.00 -12.74 3.06
CA PRO A 58 -15.19 -11.32 3.36
C PRO A 58 -13.85 -10.58 3.48
N TYR A 59 -13.79 -9.34 3.01
CA TYR A 59 -12.54 -8.56 2.98
C TYR A 59 -11.85 -8.50 4.34
N GLU A 60 -12.62 -8.46 5.40
CA GLU A 60 -12.19 -8.43 6.79
C GLU A 60 -11.45 -9.70 7.23
N LEU A 61 -11.67 -10.80 6.53
CA LEU A 61 -11.03 -12.10 6.77
C LEU A 61 -9.89 -12.41 5.77
N GLN A 62 -9.61 -11.48 4.85
CA GLN A 62 -8.53 -11.63 3.88
C GLN A 62 -7.22 -11.08 4.46
N GLY A 63 -6.33 -11.96 4.90
CA GLY A 63 -5.03 -11.59 5.46
C GLY A 63 -4.04 -12.75 5.47
N LEU A 64 -2.79 -12.46 5.82
CA LEU A 64 -1.80 -13.49 6.12
C LEU A 64 -2.26 -14.24 7.38
N PRO A 65 -2.43 -15.57 7.34
CA PRO A 65 -2.85 -16.32 8.52
C PRO A 65 -1.98 -16.04 9.74
N SER A 66 -2.60 -15.85 10.89
CA SER A 66 -1.90 -15.54 12.15
C SER A 66 -1.04 -16.68 12.69
N GLU A 67 -1.20 -17.88 12.15
CA GLU A 67 -0.36 -19.05 12.43
C GLU A 67 0.99 -19.01 11.71
N GLU A 68 1.12 -18.14 10.70
CA GLU A 68 2.38 -17.93 9.99
C GLU A 68 3.31 -17.04 10.80
N VAL A 69 4.45 -17.59 11.15
CA VAL A 69 5.47 -16.86 11.94
C VAL A 69 6.21 -15.89 11.01
N THR A 70 6.20 -14.62 11.37
CA THR A 70 6.89 -13.56 10.62
C THR A 70 8.30 -13.30 11.13
N VAL A 71 9.15 -12.72 10.31
CA VAL A 71 10.49 -12.27 10.71
C VAL A 71 10.42 -11.25 11.85
N ALA A 72 9.37 -10.43 11.90
CA ALA A 72 9.16 -9.46 12.97
C ALA A 72 8.92 -10.14 14.32
N GLU A 73 8.10 -11.19 14.36
CA GLU A 73 7.86 -11.98 15.57
C GLU A 73 9.13 -12.67 16.08
N VAL A 74 9.91 -13.27 15.15
CA VAL A 74 11.18 -13.92 15.48
C VAL A 74 12.15 -12.92 16.10
N LEU A 75 12.32 -11.75 15.49
CA LEU A 75 13.25 -10.73 15.97
C LEU A 75 12.77 -10.09 17.27
N LYS A 76 11.46 -9.85 17.40
CA LYS A 76 10.85 -9.36 18.65
C LYS A 76 11.13 -10.31 19.81
N ALA A 77 10.98 -11.62 19.59
CA ALA A 77 11.30 -12.64 20.58
C ALA A 77 12.79 -12.66 20.99
N GLN A 78 13.67 -12.11 20.15
CA GLN A 78 15.10 -11.95 20.44
C GLN A 78 15.43 -10.56 21.04
N GLY A 79 14.43 -9.77 21.42
CA GLY A 79 14.63 -8.47 22.07
C GLY A 79 14.85 -7.30 21.12
N TYR A 80 14.57 -7.48 19.83
CA TYR A 80 14.57 -6.35 18.89
C TYR A 80 13.34 -5.47 19.10
N ARG A 81 13.52 -4.14 19.03
CA ARG A 81 12.42 -3.20 18.86
C ARG A 81 11.95 -3.26 17.42
N THR A 82 10.66 -3.50 17.18
CA THR A 82 10.14 -3.75 15.83
C THR A 82 9.17 -2.65 15.40
N ALA A 83 9.33 -2.12 14.18
CA ALA A 83 8.44 -1.12 13.61
C ALA A 83 8.11 -1.38 12.15
N HIS A 84 6.85 -1.11 11.79
CA HIS A 84 6.36 -1.09 10.42
C HIS A 84 6.03 0.35 10.03
N ILE A 85 6.53 0.83 8.87
CA ILE A 85 6.20 2.13 8.31
C ILE A 85 5.81 1.98 6.84
N GLY A 86 4.62 2.45 6.48
CA GLY A 86 4.11 2.48 5.11
C GLY A 86 3.05 1.43 4.79
N LYS A 87 3.12 0.80 3.61
CA LYS A 87 2.15 -0.16 3.12
C LYS A 87 2.31 -1.53 3.78
N TRP A 88 1.22 -2.06 4.36
CA TRP A 88 1.16 -3.43 4.87
C TRP A 88 0.66 -4.43 3.82
N HIS A 89 -0.64 -4.42 3.53
CA HIS A 89 -1.31 -5.24 2.52
C HIS A 89 -1.35 -6.76 2.84
N LEU A 90 -1.29 -7.11 4.13
CA LEU A 90 -1.40 -8.50 4.61
C LEU A 90 -2.61 -8.71 5.51
N GLY A 91 -3.63 -7.86 5.37
CA GLY A 91 -4.84 -7.84 6.19
C GLY A 91 -4.89 -6.61 7.09
N ARG A 92 -6.08 -6.29 7.59
CA ARG A 92 -6.33 -5.06 8.36
C ARG A 92 -6.91 -5.30 9.74
N ASN A 93 -7.68 -6.37 9.90
CA ASN A 93 -8.40 -6.65 11.13
C ASN A 93 -7.53 -7.38 12.15
N ALA A 94 -8.07 -7.56 13.35
CA ALA A 94 -7.43 -8.28 14.44
C ALA A 94 -6.89 -9.65 13.96
N GLY A 95 -5.64 -9.94 14.32
CA GLY A 95 -4.88 -11.09 13.86
C GLY A 95 -4.08 -10.89 12.57
N PHE A 96 -4.40 -9.86 11.76
CA PHE A 96 -3.72 -9.59 10.47
C PHE A 96 -2.97 -8.27 10.45
N ALA A 97 -3.21 -7.38 11.41
CA ALA A 97 -2.56 -6.07 11.45
C ALA A 97 -1.06 -6.21 11.80
N PRO A 98 -0.21 -5.24 11.41
CA PRO A 98 1.22 -5.29 11.72
C PRO A 98 1.51 -5.55 13.20
N ASN A 99 0.74 -4.92 14.10
CA ASN A 99 0.91 -5.07 15.54
C ASN A 99 0.57 -6.49 16.04
N ASP A 100 -0.29 -7.22 15.35
CA ASP A 100 -0.61 -8.62 15.65
C ASP A 100 0.43 -9.59 15.06
N GLN A 101 1.21 -9.13 14.07
CA GLN A 101 2.20 -9.89 13.30
C GLN A 101 3.64 -9.52 13.69
N GLY A 102 3.87 -9.15 14.96
CA GLY A 102 5.18 -9.00 15.57
C GLY A 102 5.77 -7.58 15.59
N PHE A 103 5.05 -6.55 15.13
CA PHE A 103 5.52 -5.17 15.23
C PHE A 103 5.04 -4.51 16.54
N ASP A 104 5.96 -3.85 17.25
CA ASP A 104 5.64 -3.09 18.47
C ASP A 104 4.86 -1.82 18.14
N GLU A 105 5.21 -1.19 17.02
CA GLU A 105 4.55 0.01 16.53
C GLU A 105 4.40 -0.03 15.01
N SER A 106 3.37 0.62 14.53
CA SER A 106 3.04 0.67 13.11
C SER A 106 2.57 2.08 12.72
N LEU A 107 3.23 2.67 11.73
CA LEU A 107 2.76 3.85 11.03
C LEU A 107 2.27 3.42 9.66
N PHE A 108 0.95 3.23 9.57
CA PHE A 108 0.30 2.53 8.48
C PHE A 108 -0.17 3.49 7.38
N MET A 109 -0.01 3.08 6.12
CA MET A 109 -0.61 3.78 4.99
C MET A 109 -2.12 3.50 4.95
N ALA A 110 -2.93 4.49 5.31
CA ALA A 110 -4.37 4.33 5.42
C ALA A 110 -5.13 4.54 4.10
N SER A 111 -4.48 5.17 3.10
CA SER A 111 -5.00 5.31 1.74
C SER A 111 -3.85 5.49 0.74
N GLY A 112 -4.13 5.77 -0.55
CA GLY A 112 -3.15 5.58 -1.61
C GLY A 112 -2.68 6.82 -2.35
N LEU A 113 -3.06 8.05 -1.95
CA LEU A 113 -2.51 9.27 -2.51
C LEU A 113 -1.23 9.68 -1.79
N PHE A 114 -0.26 10.21 -2.54
CA PHE A 114 1.02 10.71 -2.01
C PHE A 114 0.95 12.16 -1.55
N LEU A 115 0.03 12.92 -2.14
CA LEU A 115 -0.39 14.28 -1.76
C LEU A 115 -1.90 14.41 -2.04
N PRO A 116 -2.60 15.39 -1.46
CA PRO A 116 -3.93 15.76 -1.94
C PRO A 116 -3.91 16.00 -3.44
N GLU A 117 -4.94 15.53 -4.15
CA GLU A 117 -4.98 15.61 -5.62
C GLU A 117 -4.90 17.04 -6.16
N ASP A 118 -5.38 17.99 -5.38
CA ASP A 118 -5.42 19.43 -5.67
C ASP A 118 -4.28 20.24 -5.03
N ASP A 119 -3.29 19.57 -4.42
CA ASP A 119 -2.12 20.26 -3.87
C ASP A 119 -1.34 20.98 -4.96
N PRO A 120 -0.96 22.27 -4.79
CA PRO A 120 -0.24 23.05 -5.80
C PRO A 120 1.13 22.47 -6.18
N ASN A 121 1.71 21.66 -5.32
CA ASN A 121 3.01 21.03 -5.53
C ASN A 121 2.92 19.62 -6.14
N VAL A 122 1.72 19.10 -6.38
CA VAL A 122 1.56 17.75 -6.96
C VAL A 122 1.56 17.79 -8.48
N VAL A 123 2.14 16.76 -9.08
CA VAL A 123 2.01 16.44 -10.51
C VAL A 123 1.36 15.06 -10.61
N ASN A 124 0.13 15.04 -11.13
CA ASN A 124 -0.69 13.84 -11.27
C ASN A 124 -0.55 13.23 -12.67
N ALA A 125 -0.49 11.91 -12.78
CA ALA A 125 -0.56 11.21 -14.06
C ALA A 125 -1.72 10.20 -14.04
N LYS A 126 -2.89 10.65 -14.47
CA LYS A 126 -4.10 9.82 -14.62
C LYS A 126 -4.07 9.05 -15.95
N LEU A 127 -4.55 7.81 -15.90
CA LEU A 127 -4.67 6.92 -17.06
C LEU A 127 -6.15 6.77 -17.45
N PRO A 128 -6.69 7.67 -18.30
CA PRO A 128 -8.12 7.69 -18.60
C PRO A 128 -8.63 6.44 -19.33
N PHE A 129 -7.71 5.63 -19.89
CA PHE A 129 -8.03 4.38 -20.56
C PHE A 129 -7.99 3.15 -19.63
N ASP A 130 -7.56 3.30 -18.35
CA ASP A 130 -7.43 2.21 -17.38
C ASP A 130 -8.54 2.31 -16.33
N PRO A 131 -9.50 1.35 -16.30
CA PRO A 131 -10.60 1.38 -15.36
C PRO A 131 -10.14 1.19 -13.90
N ILE A 132 -9.01 0.51 -13.68
CA ILE A 132 -8.46 0.34 -12.33
C ILE A 132 -7.88 1.67 -11.84
N ASP A 133 -7.14 2.38 -12.67
CA ASP A 133 -6.60 3.70 -12.34
C ASP A 133 -7.73 4.69 -12.03
N GLN A 134 -8.77 4.74 -12.86
CA GLN A 134 -9.95 5.59 -12.61
C GLN A 134 -10.65 5.23 -11.28
N PHE A 135 -10.80 3.94 -10.98
CA PHE A 135 -11.38 3.49 -9.71
C PHE A 135 -10.51 3.95 -8.53
N LEU A 136 -9.20 3.82 -8.63
CA LEU A 136 -8.27 4.22 -7.57
C LEU A 136 -8.31 5.73 -7.32
N TRP A 137 -8.25 6.55 -8.37
CA TRP A 137 -8.39 8.01 -8.24
C TRP A 137 -9.70 8.44 -7.58
N ALA A 138 -10.80 7.73 -7.85
CA ALA A 138 -12.10 8.02 -7.26
C ALA A 138 -12.24 7.58 -5.78
N ARG A 139 -11.35 6.72 -5.28
CA ARG A 139 -11.49 6.07 -3.97
C ARG A 139 -10.34 6.35 -3.00
N MET A 140 -9.15 6.67 -3.53
CA MET A 140 -8.00 6.92 -2.68
C MET A 140 -8.03 8.33 -2.10
N ASP A 141 -7.50 8.46 -0.89
CA ASP A 141 -7.33 9.70 -0.15
C ASP A 141 -5.86 9.81 0.30
N TYR A 142 -5.48 10.98 0.77
CA TYR A 142 -4.18 11.25 1.38
C TYR A 142 -4.29 11.06 2.89
N ALA A 143 -3.85 9.90 3.39
CA ALA A 143 -4.02 9.54 4.79
C ALA A 143 -3.01 8.50 5.31
N ALA A 144 -2.66 8.65 6.57
CA ALA A 144 -1.91 7.70 7.39
C ALA A 144 -2.71 7.32 8.65
N SER A 145 -2.29 6.26 9.33
CA SER A 145 -2.88 5.84 10.60
C SER A 145 -1.82 5.22 11.50
N PHE A 146 -1.89 5.49 12.80
CA PHE A 146 -1.09 4.78 13.80
C PHE A 146 -1.78 3.49 14.21
N ASN A 147 -1.00 2.42 14.35
CA ASN A 147 -1.44 1.10 14.82
C ASN A 147 -2.66 0.54 14.07
N ASN A 148 -2.77 0.89 12.79
CA ASN A 148 -3.79 0.39 11.86
C ASN A 148 -5.25 0.54 12.36
N THR A 149 -5.56 1.59 13.10
CA THR A 149 -6.94 1.89 13.53
C THR A 149 -7.49 3.09 12.79
N ASP A 150 -8.75 3.04 12.38
CA ASP A 150 -9.42 4.17 11.71
C ASP A 150 -9.56 5.38 12.65
N GLU A 151 -9.65 5.16 13.95
CA GLU A 151 -9.69 6.20 14.98
C GLU A 151 -8.41 7.05 15.02
N ASN A 152 -7.27 6.45 14.65
CA ASN A 152 -5.96 7.10 14.63
C ASN A 152 -5.59 7.59 13.22
N ARG A 153 -6.56 7.73 12.31
CA ARG A 153 -6.33 8.22 10.96
C ARG A 153 -6.08 9.72 10.96
N PHE A 154 -5.08 10.15 10.22
CA PHE A 154 -4.71 11.55 10.07
C PHE A 154 -4.17 11.84 8.67
N ARG A 155 -4.07 13.13 8.32
CA ARG A 155 -3.38 13.58 7.12
C ARG A 155 -1.92 13.90 7.46
N PRO A 156 -0.94 13.21 6.85
CA PRO A 156 0.47 13.53 7.02
C PRO A 156 0.80 14.95 6.53
N LYS A 157 2.02 15.41 6.76
CA LYS A 157 2.51 16.64 6.16
C LYS A 157 3.49 16.32 5.02
N GLY A 158 3.34 17.02 3.90
CA GLY A 158 4.23 16.88 2.76
C GLY A 158 4.00 15.61 1.93
N TYR A 159 4.94 15.31 1.05
CA TYR A 159 4.88 14.16 0.17
C TYR A 159 5.04 12.86 0.96
N LEU A 160 4.19 11.88 0.69
CA LEU A 160 4.08 10.68 1.54
C LEU A 160 5.38 9.87 1.60
N THR A 161 6.15 9.81 0.51
CA THR A 161 7.44 9.09 0.49
C THR A 161 8.46 9.75 1.43
N ASP A 162 8.52 11.08 1.41
CA ASP A 162 9.40 11.86 2.30
C ASP A 162 8.98 11.69 3.75
N TYR A 163 7.67 11.78 4.02
CA TYR A 163 7.12 11.58 5.35
C TYR A 163 7.49 10.21 5.94
N TRP A 164 7.36 9.11 5.15
CA TRP A 164 7.78 7.78 5.60
C TRP A 164 9.29 7.71 5.85
N THR A 165 10.07 8.39 5.03
CA THR A 165 11.54 8.45 5.19
C THR A 165 11.91 9.18 6.48
N ASP A 166 11.31 10.34 6.73
CA ASP A 166 11.57 11.14 7.94
C ASP A 166 11.17 10.38 9.22
N GLU A 167 10.00 9.75 9.24
CA GLU A 167 9.56 8.92 10.37
C GLU A 167 10.47 7.71 10.58
N SER A 168 10.99 7.12 9.50
CA SER A 168 11.97 6.04 9.59
C SER A 168 13.30 6.52 10.19
N ILE A 169 13.77 7.70 9.81
CA ILE A 169 14.96 8.33 10.39
C ILE A 169 14.73 8.63 11.88
N ASN A 170 13.55 9.14 12.24
CA ASN A 170 13.19 9.39 13.64
C ASN A 170 13.19 8.10 14.46
N PHE A 171 12.62 7.02 13.93
CA PHE A 171 12.64 5.70 14.57
C PHE A 171 14.07 5.19 14.77
N ILE A 172 14.93 5.25 13.75
CA ILE A 172 16.34 4.81 13.81
C ILE A 172 17.09 5.61 14.87
N ARG A 173 16.93 6.94 14.89
CA ARG A 173 17.59 7.81 15.88
C ARG A 173 17.15 7.49 17.32
N ALA A 174 15.86 7.24 17.52
CA ALA A 174 15.30 6.89 18.83
C ALA A 174 15.82 5.53 19.34
N ASN A 175 16.07 4.59 18.44
CA ASN A 175 16.43 3.21 18.78
C ASN A 175 17.91 2.87 18.55
N ARG A 176 18.78 3.83 18.27
CA ARG A 176 20.21 3.62 17.91
C ARG A 176 21.04 2.86 18.96
N ASN A 177 20.57 2.80 20.21
CA ASN A 177 21.31 2.18 21.32
C ASN A 177 20.78 0.77 21.66
N GLN A 178 19.88 0.21 20.86
CA GLN A 178 19.34 -1.14 21.03
C GLN A 178 19.14 -1.80 19.67
N PRO A 179 19.09 -3.14 19.58
CA PRO A 179 18.76 -3.80 18.32
C PRO A 179 17.34 -3.44 17.90
N PHE A 180 17.16 -3.15 16.62
CA PHE A 180 15.84 -2.87 16.06
C PHE A 180 15.65 -3.53 14.70
N PHE A 181 14.41 -3.75 14.34
CA PHE A 181 13.97 -4.17 13.01
C PHE A 181 12.95 -3.15 12.50
N LEU A 182 13.27 -2.50 11.39
CA LEU A 182 12.37 -1.57 10.70
C LEU A 182 11.98 -2.14 9.35
N TYR A 183 10.68 -2.37 9.14
CA TYR A 183 10.11 -2.66 7.83
C TYR A 183 9.57 -1.37 7.21
N LEU A 184 10.42 -0.66 6.46
CA LEU A 184 10.03 0.50 5.66
C LEU A 184 9.48 0.03 4.32
N ALA A 185 8.19 0.18 4.14
CA ALA A 185 7.44 -0.33 3.00
C ALA A 185 6.80 0.83 2.22
N HIS A 186 7.60 1.54 1.42
CA HIS A 186 7.12 2.64 0.60
C HIS A 186 5.94 2.22 -0.30
N TRP A 187 5.03 3.16 -0.58
CA TRP A 187 3.97 3.01 -1.56
C TRP A 187 4.46 3.25 -2.99
N ALA A 188 5.44 4.14 -3.16
CA ALA A 188 6.06 4.41 -4.45
C ALA A 188 6.63 3.11 -5.06
N THR A 189 6.44 2.87 -6.32
CA THR A 189 5.82 3.70 -7.36
C THR A 189 4.45 3.16 -7.79
N HIS A 190 3.56 2.90 -6.86
CA HIS A 190 2.21 2.37 -7.14
C HIS A 190 1.26 3.48 -7.61
N THR A 191 0.24 3.11 -8.39
CA THR A 191 -0.86 4.00 -8.77
C THR A 191 -1.76 4.33 -7.55
N PRO A 192 -2.37 5.51 -7.50
CA PRO A 192 -2.30 6.67 -8.39
C PRO A 192 -0.90 7.28 -8.50
N LEU A 193 -0.44 7.59 -9.73
CA LEU A 193 0.89 8.14 -9.93
C LEU A 193 0.91 9.64 -9.61
N GLN A 194 1.68 10.01 -8.60
CA GLN A 194 1.84 11.38 -8.13
C GLN A 194 3.30 11.64 -7.77
N ALA A 195 3.89 12.69 -8.27
CA ALA A 195 5.21 13.16 -7.87
C ALA A 195 5.12 14.59 -7.31
N THR A 196 6.15 15.04 -6.61
CA THR A 196 6.29 16.46 -6.33
C THR A 196 6.63 17.22 -7.61
N ARG A 197 6.30 18.49 -7.68
CA ARG A 197 6.69 19.33 -8.82
C ARG A 197 8.20 19.45 -8.93
N GLU A 198 8.89 19.57 -7.82
CA GLU A 198 10.35 19.66 -7.73
C GLU A 198 11.01 18.41 -8.35
N ASP A 199 10.63 17.22 -7.91
CA ASP A 199 11.18 15.96 -8.45
C ASP A 199 10.83 15.76 -9.92
N TYR A 200 9.59 16.10 -10.32
CA TYR A 200 9.16 16.02 -11.71
C TYR A 200 9.99 16.93 -12.62
N GLU A 201 10.38 18.12 -12.15
CA GLU A 201 11.25 19.02 -12.91
C GLU A 201 12.70 18.51 -12.93
N ALA A 202 13.18 17.95 -11.82
CA ALA A 202 14.54 17.46 -11.66
C ALA A 202 14.89 16.28 -12.58
N VAL A 203 13.95 15.38 -12.87
CA VAL A 203 14.20 14.23 -13.77
C VAL A 203 14.28 14.58 -15.25
N GLY A 204 14.07 15.85 -15.62
CA GLY A 204 14.20 16.34 -16.99
C GLY A 204 13.05 15.91 -17.91
N ASP A 205 13.29 15.97 -19.23
CA ASP A 205 12.25 15.70 -20.23
C ASP A 205 12.17 14.21 -20.58
N ILE A 206 11.36 13.48 -19.82
CA ILE A 206 11.03 12.07 -20.06
C ILE A 206 9.62 11.99 -20.68
N GLN A 207 9.48 11.30 -21.82
CA GLN A 207 8.20 11.08 -22.47
C GLN A 207 7.80 9.60 -22.44
N PRO A 208 6.51 9.27 -22.33
CA PRO A 208 5.35 10.17 -22.10
C PRO A 208 5.26 10.66 -20.64
N HIS A 209 4.44 11.66 -20.40
CA HIS A 209 4.22 12.30 -19.09
C HIS A 209 4.15 11.34 -17.90
N ARG A 210 3.42 10.23 -18.03
CA ARG A 210 3.30 9.22 -16.96
C ARG A 210 4.64 8.57 -16.57
N LEU A 211 5.56 8.36 -17.54
CA LEU A 211 6.88 7.82 -17.26
C LEU A 211 7.75 8.83 -16.54
N ARG A 212 7.58 10.11 -16.82
CA ARG A 212 8.26 11.18 -16.10
C ARG A 212 7.78 11.27 -14.64
N VAL A 213 6.46 11.20 -14.42
CA VAL A 213 5.91 11.13 -13.04
C VAL A 213 6.44 9.90 -12.32
N TYR A 214 6.41 8.74 -12.98
CA TYR A 214 6.91 7.49 -12.38
C TYR A 214 8.42 7.57 -12.02
N ALA A 215 9.23 8.24 -12.85
CA ALA A 215 10.66 8.41 -12.59
C ALA A 215 10.93 9.42 -11.46
N ALA A 216 9.99 10.34 -11.23
CA ALA A 216 10.08 11.37 -10.20
C ALA A 216 9.59 10.89 -8.81
N MET A 217 8.86 9.76 -8.78
CA MET A 217 8.36 9.13 -7.55
C MET A 217 9.44 8.35 -6.80
#